data_0ff7520ffb8f41b224ca1701fe36659f
#
_entry.id   0ff7520ffb8f41b224ca1701fe36659f
#
_cell.length_a   1.000
_cell.length_b   1.000
_cell.length_c   1.000
_cell.angle_alpha   90.00
_cell.angle_beta   90.00
_cell.angle_gamma   90.00
#
_symmetry.space_group_name_H-M   'P 1'
#
loop_
_entity.id
_entity.type
_entity.pdbx_description
1 polymer ?
#
loop_
_entity_poly.entity_id
_entity_poly.type
_entity_poly.pdbx_seq_one_letter_code
_entity_poly.pdbx_strand_id
1 'polypeptide(L)'
;MERIERTALRNLIHNEEYSRKVLPFIKEDYFSDRLERLLFKEIYKFITKFNALPTKEALSIEINDSKDINEDEYKKVTDIIATLNPEKINLEWLVETTEKFCKD
;
A
#
# COMPACT_ATOMS: atom_id res chain seq x y z
N MET A 1 5.78 -17.54 -2.29
CA MET A 1 5.18 -16.91 -1.11
C MET A 1 5.27 -15.39 -1.23
N GLU A 2 4.18 -14.71 -1.00
CA GLU A 2 4.15 -13.25 -1.08
C GLU A 2 4.89 -12.63 0.09
N ARG A 3 5.64 -11.55 -0.19
CA ARG A 3 6.33 -10.81 0.87
C ARG A 3 5.31 -10.02 1.70
N ILE A 4 5.62 -9.82 2.99
CA ILE A 4 4.73 -9.08 3.89
C ILE A 4 4.46 -7.66 3.38
N GLU A 5 5.42 -7.01 2.74
CA GLU A 5 5.24 -5.68 2.16
C GLU A 5 4.11 -5.65 1.14
N ARG A 6 4.07 -6.65 0.25
CA ARG A 6 3.02 -6.71 -0.78
C ARG A 6 1.68 -7.04 -0.17
N THR A 7 1.64 -7.94 0.82
CA THR A 7 0.42 -8.27 1.54
C THR A 7 -0.13 -7.04 2.27
N ALA A 8 0.76 -6.25 2.88
CA ALA A 8 0.37 -5.01 3.54
C ALA A 8 -0.26 -4.01 2.56
N LEU A 9 0.38 -3.80 1.41
CA LEU A 9 -0.15 -2.88 0.39
C LEU A 9 -1.54 -3.32 -0.09
N ARG A 10 -1.71 -4.63 -0.34
CA ARG A 10 -2.99 -5.19 -0.76
C ARG A 10 -4.09 -4.88 0.24
N ASN A 11 -3.81 -5.11 1.52
CA ASN A 11 -4.83 -4.92 2.54
C ASN A 11 -5.05 -3.45 2.89
N LEU A 12 -4.06 -2.60 2.69
CA LEU A 12 -4.24 -1.16 2.87
C LEU A 12 -5.29 -0.57 1.93
N ILE A 13 -5.46 -1.14 0.74
CA ILE A 13 -6.43 -0.64 -0.23
C ILE A 13 -7.75 -1.41 -0.24
N HIS A 14 -7.81 -2.60 0.37
CA HIS A 14 -9.01 -3.41 0.33
C HIS A 14 -9.64 -3.69 1.70
N ASN A 15 -8.91 -3.43 2.78
CA ASN A 15 -9.38 -3.75 4.13
C ASN A 15 -9.32 -2.50 5.00
N GLU A 16 -10.47 -1.84 5.15
CA GLU A 16 -10.56 -0.59 5.90
C GLU A 16 -10.15 -0.76 7.36
N GLU A 17 -10.57 -1.85 7.99
CA GLU A 17 -10.21 -2.12 9.38
C GLU A 17 -8.71 -2.27 9.57
N TYR A 18 -8.07 -3.00 8.67
CA TYR A 18 -6.62 -3.16 8.70
C TYR A 18 -5.93 -1.79 8.54
N SER A 19 -6.37 -1.01 7.56
CA SER A 19 -5.78 0.31 7.30
C SER A 19 -5.86 1.20 8.53
N ARG A 20 -7.00 1.25 9.18
CA ARG A 20 -7.21 2.07 10.37
C ARG A 20 -6.30 1.65 11.52
N LYS A 21 -6.04 0.34 11.64
CA LYS A 21 -5.21 -0.18 12.72
C LYS A 21 -3.71 0.02 12.48
N VAL A 22 -3.25 -0.07 11.24
CA VAL A 22 -1.80 -0.04 10.97
C VAL A 22 -1.28 1.34 10.55
N LEU A 23 -2.09 2.20 9.97
CA LEU A 23 -1.62 3.52 9.53
C LEU A 23 -0.96 4.35 10.63
N PRO A 24 -1.41 4.27 11.90
CA PRO A 24 -0.73 5.02 12.96
C PRO A 24 0.73 4.65 13.19
N PHE A 25 1.17 3.46 12.80
CA PHE A 25 2.54 3.03 13.05
C PHE A 25 3.34 2.62 11.81
N ILE A 26 2.68 2.32 10.69
CA ILE A 26 3.39 1.90 9.48
C ILE A 26 3.96 3.13 8.76
N LYS A 27 5.20 3.01 8.27
CA LYS A 27 5.91 4.12 7.63
C LYS A 27 6.52 3.67 6.30
N GLU A 28 6.79 4.63 5.43
CA GLU A 28 7.37 4.35 4.12
C GLU A 28 8.73 3.64 4.21
N ASP A 29 9.48 3.90 5.27
CA ASP A 29 10.81 3.30 5.47
C ASP A 29 10.77 1.78 5.63
N TYR A 30 9.61 1.22 5.94
CA TYR A 30 9.45 -0.22 6.07
C TYR A 30 9.38 -0.94 4.73
N PHE A 31 9.23 -0.18 3.64
CA PHE A 31 9.20 -0.73 2.29
C PHE A 31 10.58 -0.53 1.66
N SER A 32 11.30 -1.61 1.46
CA SER A 32 12.65 -1.53 0.89
C SER A 32 12.66 -1.25 -0.60
N ASP A 33 11.65 -1.70 -1.32
CA ASP A 33 11.52 -1.47 -2.76
C ASP A 33 11.03 -0.03 -3.00
N ARG A 34 11.74 0.70 -3.86
CA ARG A 34 11.41 2.10 -4.17
C ARG A 34 9.99 2.28 -4.69
N LEU A 35 9.53 1.38 -5.56
CA LEU A 35 8.20 1.50 -6.17
C LEU A 35 7.09 1.16 -5.17
N GLU A 36 7.33 0.18 -4.30
CA GLU A 36 6.40 -0.13 -3.23
C GLU A 36 6.31 1.03 -2.23
N ARG A 37 7.45 1.66 -1.95
CA ARG A 37 7.49 2.83 -1.08
C ARG A 37 6.68 3.99 -1.67
N LEU A 38 6.85 4.23 -2.97
CA LEU A 38 6.12 5.27 -3.68
C LEU A 38 4.61 4.99 -3.62
N LEU A 39 4.24 3.75 -3.87
CA LEU A 39 2.84 3.32 -3.83
C LEU A 39 2.26 3.50 -2.43
N PHE A 40 3.00 3.12 -1.40
CA PHE A 40 2.55 3.32 -0.02
C PHE A 40 2.32 4.81 0.27
N LYS A 41 3.22 5.69 -0.16
CA LYS A 41 3.07 7.12 0.05
C LYS A 41 1.78 7.66 -0.58
N GLU A 42 1.46 7.21 -1.78
CA GLU A 42 0.24 7.64 -2.46
C GLU A 42 -1.01 7.11 -1.75
N ILE A 43 -0.97 5.87 -1.27
CA ILE A 43 -2.07 5.29 -0.49
C ILE A 43 -2.28 6.12 0.79
N TYR A 44 -1.21 6.40 1.50
CA TYR A 44 -1.25 7.17 2.74
C TYR A 44 -1.84 8.57 2.52
N LYS A 45 -1.36 9.25 1.48
CA LYS A 45 -1.88 10.58 1.12
C LYS A 45 -3.37 10.56 0.84
N PHE A 46 -3.81 9.58 0.05
CA PHE A 46 -5.21 9.46 -0.31
C PHE A 46 -6.10 9.24 0.91
N ILE A 47 -5.73 8.29 1.76
CA ILE A 47 -6.52 7.98 2.94
C ILE A 47 -6.57 9.17 3.90
N THR A 48 -5.44 9.85 4.09
CA THR A 48 -5.36 11.00 4.96
C THR A 48 -6.20 12.16 4.44
N LYS A 49 -6.19 12.38 3.14
CA LYS A 49 -6.91 13.50 2.53
C LYS A 49 -8.42 13.25 2.43
N PHE A 50 -8.82 12.06 2.05
CA PHE A 50 -10.22 11.75 1.76
C PHE A 50 -10.92 10.91 2.81
N ASN A 51 -10.18 10.43 3.81
CA ASN A 51 -10.70 9.55 4.86
C ASN A 51 -11.45 8.34 4.30
N ALA A 52 -10.91 7.78 3.22
CA ALA A 52 -11.48 6.64 2.51
C ALA A 52 -10.38 5.89 1.80
N LEU A 53 -10.60 4.59 1.56
CA LEU A 53 -9.63 3.76 0.83
C LEU A 53 -9.61 4.14 -0.65
N PRO A 54 -8.43 4.20 -1.27
CA PRO A 54 -8.35 4.47 -2.71
C PRO A 54 -8.74 3.24 -3.51
N THR A 55 -9.21 3.48 -4.74
CA THR A 55 -9.40 2.40 -5.70
C THR A 55 -8.09 2.23 -6.47
N LYS A 56 -7.96 1.11 -7.19
CA LYS A 56 -6.80 0.91 -8.07
C LYS A 56 -6.71 2.00 -9.13
N GLU A 57 -7.85 2.41 -9.66
CA GLU A 57 -7.91 3.46 -10.67
C GLU A 57 -7.46 4.80 -10.13
N ALA A 58 -7.95 5.17 -8.93
CA ALA A 58 -7.57 6.42 -8.29
C ALA A 58 -6.05 6.45 -8.04
N LEU A 59 -5.48 5.35 -7.55
CA LEU A 59 -4.04 5.26 -7.32
C LEU A 59 -3.26 5.44 -8.61
N SER A 60 -3.70 4.81 -9.69
CA SER A 60 -3.02 4.91 -10.98
C SER A 60 -3.01 6.35 -11.49
N ILE A 61 -4.13 7.06 -11.32
CA ILE A 61 -4.24 8.45 -11.73
C ILE A 61 -3.32 9.34 -10.89
N GLU A 62 -3.34 9.17 -9.57
CA GLU A 62 -2.51 9.96 -8.67
C GLU A 62 -1.02 9.75 -8.94
N ILE A 63 -0.62 8.51 -9.20
CA ILE A 63 0.77 8.18 -9.50
C ILE A 63 1.18 8.77 -10.86
N ASN A 64 0.29 8.74 -11.84
CA ASN A 64 0.56 9.34 -13.15
C ASN A 64 0.81 10.84 -13.04
N ASP A 65 0.15 11.50 -12.10
CA ASP A 65 0.32 12.94 -11.87
C ASP A 65 1.55 13.27 -11.02
N SER A 66 2.20 12.27 -10.47
CA SER A 66 3.40 12.45 -9.66
C SER A 66 4.60 12.87 -10.52
N LYS A 67 5.37 13.85 -10.04
CA LYS A 67 6.58 14.30 -10.71
C LYS A 67 7.79 13.43 -10.39
N ASP A 68 7.64 12.52 -9.44
CA ASP A 68 8.74 11.68 -8.95
C ASP A 68 8.91 10.37 -9.71
N ILE A 69 8.12 10.14 -10.75
CA ILE A 69 8.10 8.88 -11.46
C ILE A 69 8.22 9.09 -12.97
N ASN A 70 9.04 8.26 -13.62
CA ASN A 70 9.14 8.28 -15.07
C ASN A 70 8.16 7.26 -15.67
N GLU A 71 8.06 7.26 -17.01
CA GLU A 71 7.11 6.42 -17.73
C GLU A 71 7.33 4.92 -17.48
N ASP A 72 8.58 4.48 -17.44
CA ASP A 72 8.93 3.09 -17.20
C ASP A 72 8.52 2.65 -15.78
N GLU A 73 8.81 3.51 -14.81
CA GLU A 73 8.43 3.25 -13.42
C GLU A 73 6.91 3.23 -13.25
N TYR A 74 6.22 4.12 -13.97
CA TYR A 74 4.77 4.16 -13.95
C TYR A 74 4.17 2.82 -14.39
N LYS A 75 4.70 2.25 -15.47
CA LYS A 75 4.25 0.94 -15.95
C LYS A 75 4.47 -0.14 -14.90
N LYS A 76 5.63 -0.13 -14.25
CA LYS A 76 5.95 -1.11 -13.21
C LYS A 76 5.02 -0.98 -12.01
N VAL A 77 4.73 0.25 -11.58
CA VAL A 77 3.83 0.49 -10.44
C VAL A 77 2.40 0.06 -10.79
N THR A 78 1.92 0.37 -12.00
CA THR A 78 0.58 -0.05 -12.40
C THR A 78 0.46 -1.57 -12.48
N ASP A 79 1.55 -2.26 -12.84
CA ASP A 79 1.57 -3.72 -12.82
C ASP A 79 1.45 -4.24 -11.37
N ILE A 80 2.13 -3.59 -10.44
CA ILE A 80 2.01 -3.94 -9.02
C ILE A 80 0.56 -3.74 -8.57
N ILE A 81 -0.03 -2.60 -8.87
CA ILE A 81 -1.42 -2.29 -8.52
C ILE A 81 -2.37 -3.35 -9.06
N ALA A 82 -2.15 -3.78 -10.30
CA ALA A 82 -2.99 -4.79 -10.94
C ALA A 82 -2.98 -6.13 -10.18
N THR A 83 -1.89 -6.43 -9.47
CA THR A 83 -1.78 -7.67 -8.70
C THR A 83 -2.39 -7.57 -7.29
N LEU A 84 -2.76 -6.37 -6.85
CA LEU A 84 -3.29 -6.15 -5.50
C LEU A 84 -4.79 -6.44 -5.45
N ASN A 85 -5.14 -7.71 -5.53
CA ASN A 85 -6.53 -8.14 -5.50
C ASN A 85 -7.00 -8.42 -4.07
N PRO A 86 -8.31 -8.27 -3.78
CA PRO A 86 -8.81 -8.59 -2.44
C PRO A 86 -8.53 -10.04 -2.09
N GLU A 87 -8.24 -10.30 -0.83
CA GLU A 87 -8.03 -11.65 -0.34
C GLU A 87 -8.64 -11.82 1.05
N LYS A 88 -8.95 -13.05 1.39
CA LYS A 88 -9.42 -13.37 2.72
C LYS A 88 -8.21 -13.70 3.57
N ILE A 89 -8.04 -12.95 4.66
CA ILE A 89 -6.91 -13.17 5.56
C ILE A 89 -7.38 -12.84 6.97
N ASN A 90 -6.82 -13.53 7.96
CA ASN A 90 -7.17 -13.25 9.35
C ASN A 90 -6.64 -11.87 9.75
N LEU A 91 -7.54 -10.98 10.11
CA LEU A 91 -7.18 -9.61 10.42
C LEU A 91 -6.24 -9.49 11.62
N GLU A 92 -6.53 -10.21 12.70
CA GLU A 92 -5.70 -10.15 13.90
C GLU A 92 -4.28 -10.63 13.61
N TRP A 93 -4.17 -11.74 12.89
CA TRP A 93 -2.86 -12.28 12.50
C TRP A 93 -2.09 -11.26 11.63
N LEU A 94 -2.78 -10.64 10.69
CA LEU A 94 -2.14 -9.70 9.77
C LEU A 94 -1.66 -8.45 10.51
N VAL A 95 -2.47 -7.91 11.41
CA VAL A 95 -2.07 -6.74 12.21
C VAL A 95 -0.86 -7.07 13.08
N GLU A 96 -0.87 -8.22 13.77
CA GLU A 96 0.27 -8.66 14.57
C GLU A 96 1.53 -8.84 13.74
N THR A 97 1.39 -9.47 12.58
CA THR A 97 2.51 -9.72 11.68
C THR A 97 3.09 -8.41 11.15
N THR A 98 2.22 -7.46 10.81
CA THR A 98 2.64 -6.14 10.35
C THR A 98 3.37 -5.39 11.48
N GLU A 99 2.87 -5.45 12.70
CA GLU A 99 3.53 -4.83 13.84
C GLU A 99 4.95 -5.38 14.05
N LYS A 100 5.10 -6.69 13.99
CA LYS A 100 6.42 -7.33 14.14
C LYS A 100 7.36 -6.88 13.02
N PHE A 101 6.87 -6.84 11.80
CA PHE A 101 7.66 -6.38 10.66
C PHE A 101 8.12 -4.94 10.86
N CYS A 102 7.25 -4.07 11.36
CA CYS A 102 7.57 -2.66 11.57
C CYS A 102 8.51 -2.39 12.74
N LYS A 103 8.62 -3.32 13.69
CA LYS A 103 9.49 -3.15 14.85
C LYS A 103 10.91 -3.62 14.59
N ASP A 104 11.10 -4.45 13.62
CA ASP A 104 12.42 -4.97 13.25
C ASP A 104 13.12 -4.00 12.31
#